data_bf884f8906f2b7f31bdb664821447e32
#
_entry.id   bf884f8906f2b7f31bdb664821447e32
#
_cell.length_a   1.000
_cell.length_b   1.000
_cell.length_c   1.000
_cell.angle_alpha   90.00
_cell.angle_beta   90.00
_cell.angle_gamma   90.00
#
_symmetry.space_group_name_H-M   'P 1'
#
loop_
_entity.id
_entity.type
_entity.pdbx_description
1 polymer ?
#
loop_
_entity_poly.entity_id
_entity_poly.type
_entity_poly.pdbx_seq_one_letter_code
_entity_poly.pdbx_strand_id
1 'polypeptide(L)'
;MDFELMASMMCADYGHLEKEVRELERAGIDSFHIDIMDGRYVPNFAMSLNDMRYIASATEKPLDVHLMIEHPNNRIKLFLDNLRPGDTVYIHPEAEYHPSTTLQEIINAGMIPGIAINPGTSVETIMEMLRIVKKVLVMSVNPGNAGQMYLPYVGKKITRLLELKDEMDFKLYWDGACGADKIAKYAPRGMDGFVLGTTLLFGKEREYKEILQDIRELKF
;
A
#
# COMPACT_ATOMS: atom_id res chain seq x y z
N MET A 1 -11.38 6.38 16.28
CA MET A 1 -11.49 6.14 14.83
C MET A 1 -10.68 4.91 14.52
N ASP A 2 -11.18 4.08 13.61
CA ASP A 2 -10.51 2.84 13.24
C ASP A 2 -9.90 3.03 11.85
N PHE A 3 -8.58 2.90 11.75
CA PHE A 3 -7.83 2.95 10.49
C PHE A 3 -6.65 1.98 10.58
N GLU A 4 -6.27 1.42 9.44
CA GLU A 4 -5.19 0.44 9.33
C GLU A 4 -3.82 1.15 9.20
N LEU A 5 -2.80 0.61 9.89
CA LEU A 5 -1.41 1.04 9.75
C LEU A 5 -0.61 -0.08 9.10
N MET A 6 0.02 0.22 7.98
CA MET A 6 0.78 -0.74 7.19
C MET A 6 2.26 -0.36 7.18
N ALA A 7 3.15 -1.31 7.40
CA ALA A 7 4.59 -1.06 7.35
C ALA A 7 5.14 -1.28 5.93
N SER A 8 5.71 -0.23 5.31
CA SER A 8 6.39 -0.35 4.00
C SER A 8 7.72 -1.07 4.17
N MET A 9 7.73 -2.36 3.91
CA MET A 9 8.87 -3.24 4.18
C MET A 9 10.10 -2.97 3.31
N MET A 10 9.96 -2.24 2.21
CA MET A 10 11.11 -1.73 1.46
C MET A 10 11.99 -0.76 2.26
N CYS A 11 11.48 -0.22 3.36
CA CYS A 11 12.18 0.70 4.26
C CYS A 11 12.83 0.00 5.47
N ALA A 12 12.59 -1.29 5.65
CA ALA A 12 13.10 -2.09 6.76
C ALA A 12 14.61 -2.40 6.64
N ASP A 13 15.23 -2.82 7.71
CA ASP A 13 16.59 -3.34 7.68
C ASP A 13 16.60 -4.75 7.06
N TYR A 14 16.99 -4.86 5.79
CA TYR A 14 17.08 -6.13 5.08
C TYR A 14 18.07 -7.14 5.69
N GLY A 15 19.06 -6.65 6.44
CA GLY A 15 19.99 -7.51 7.17
C GLY A 15 19.32 -8.24 8.35
N HIS A 16 18.17 -7.75 8.81
CA HIS A 16 17.46 -8.27 9.98
C HIS A 16 15.95 -8.39 9.73
N LEU A 17 15.54 -8.73 8.52
CA LEU A 17 14.14 -8.68 8.06
C LEU A 17 13.17 -9.46 8.98
N GLU A 18 13.58 -10.64 9.49
CA GLU A 18 12.75 -11.41 10.44
C GLU A 18 12.53 -10.65 11.76
N LYS A 19 13.57 -9.99 12.26
CA LYS A 19 13.49 -9.18 13.47
C LYS A 19 12.52 -8.02 13.24
N GLU A 20 12.64 -7.32 12.12
CA GLU A 20 11.76 -6.23 11.73
C GLU A 20 10.28 -6.67 11.72
N VAL A 21 9.98 -7.78 11.04
CA VAL A 21 8.62 -8.34 10.99
C VAL A 21 8.08 -8.61 12.39
N ARG A 22 8.86 -9.32 13.23
CA ARG A 22 8.43 -9.68 14.59
C ARG A 22 8.26 -8.48 15.52
N GLU A 23 9.12 -7.47 15.40
CA GLU A 23 9.03 -6.24 16.21
C GLU A 23 7.82 -5.40 15.79
N LEU A 24 7.57 -5.23 14.50
CA LEU A 24 6.40 -4.54 13.98
C LEU A 24 5.09 -5.25 14.37
N GLU A 25 5.07 -6.57 14.30
CA GLU A 25 3.91 -7.36 14.72
C GLU A 25 3.60 -7.19 16.22
N ARG A 26 4.63 -7.26 17.08
CA ARG A 26 4.49 -6.99 18.52
C ARG A 26 4.11 -5.54 18.83
N ALA A 27 4.51 -4.61 18.00
CA ALA A 27 4.17 -3.20 18.12
C ALA A 27 2.71 -2.91 17.73
N GLY A 28 2.02 -3.87 17.06
CA GLY A 28 0.61 -3.73 16.69
C GLY A 28 0.38 -3.15 15.30
N ILE A 29 1.30 -3.39 14.35
CA ILE A 29 1.04 -3.09 12.93
C ILE A 29 -0.13 -3.96 12.42
N ASP A 30 -0.94 -3.45 11.49
CA ASP A 30 -2.09 -4.19 11.00
C ASP A 30 -1.75 -5.10 9.82
N SER A 31 -0.88 -4.65 8.90
CA SER A 31 -0.40 -5.43 7.75
C SER A 31 0.99 -5.01 7.30
N PHE A 32 1.60 -5.82 6.43
CA PHE A 32 2.92 -5.56 5.84
C PHE A 32 2.75 -5.17 4.37
N HIS A 33 3.22 -3.97 4.02
CA HIS A 33 3.17 -3.44 2.66
C HIS A 33 4.45 -3.81 1.91
N ILE A 34 4.29 -4.51 0.78
CA ILE A 34 5.39 -5.11 0.01
C ILE A 34 5.50 -4.41 -1.33
N ASP A 35 6.50 -3.56 -1.48
CA ASP A 35 6.76 -2.76 -2.67
C ASP A 35 7.61 -3.54 -3.69
N ILE A 36 6.99 -4.15 -4.70
CA ILE A 36 7.66 -4.90 -5.77
C ILE A 36 7.95 -3.95 -6.94
N MET A 37 9.21 -3.84 -7.33
CA MET A 37 9.66 -2.96 -8.42
C MET A 37 10.54 -3.72 -9.41
N ASP A 38 10.36 -3.49 -10.71
CA ASP A 38 11.04 -4.22 -11.79
C ASP A 38 12.07 -3.41 -12.59
N GLY A 39 12.30 -2.16 -12.21
CA GLY A 39 13.22 -1.25 -12.94
C GLY A 39 12.71 -0.81 -14.32
N ARG A 40 11.43 -1.10 -14.66
CA ARG A 40 10.80 -0.75 -15.93
C ARG A 40 9.64 0.22 -15.75
N TYR A 41 8.65 -0.16 -14.94
CA TYR A 41 7.56 0.74 -14.60
C TYR A 41 8.04 1.91 -13.75
N VAL A 42 8.95 1.65 -12.80
CA VAL A 42 9.67 2.66 -12.02
C VAL A 42 11.17 2.49 -12.18
N PRO A 43 11.98 3.57 -12.13
CA PRO A 43 13.44 3.51 -12.36
C PRO A 43 14.19 3.03 -11.12
N ASN A 44 13.70 2.01 -10.45
CA ASN A 44 14.26 1.43 -9.25
C ASN A 44 13.93 -0.06 -9.15
N PHE A 45 14.69 -0.78 -8.35
CA PHE A 45 14.42 -2.15 -7.92
C PHE A 45 14.20 -2.15 -6.42
N ALA A 46 13.15 -2.81 -5.97
CA ALA A 46 12.89 -3.00 -4.56
C ALA A 46 12.59 -4.48 -4.29
N MET A 47 11.75 -4.78 -3.34
CA MET A 47 11.49 -6.14 -2.87
C MET A 47 11.22 -7.12 -4.00
N SER A 48 11.76 -8.32 -3.85
CA SER A 48 11.57 -9.43 -4.78
C SER A 48 10.46 -10.38 -4.32
N LEU A 49 10.11 -11.32 -5.21
CA LEU A 49 9.22 -12.43 -4.86
C LEU A 49 9.74 -13.24 -3.65
N ASN A 50 11.07 -13.37 -3.49
CA ASN A 50 11.65 -14.10 -2.36
C ASN A 50 11.51 -13.33 -1.04
N ASP A 51 11.65 -12.00 -1.06
CA ASP A 51 11.41 -11.17 0.12
C ASP A 51 9.95 -11.25 0.55
N MET A 52 9.01 -11.18 -0.40
CA MET A 52 7.58 -11.37 -0.14
C MET A 52 7.29 -12.73 0.51
N ARG A 53 7.84 -13.82 -0.07
CA ARG A 53 7.70 -15.19 0.48
C ARG A 53 8.26 -15.30 1.88
N TYR A 54 9.41 -14.70 2.12
CA TYR A 54 10.05 -14.71 3.42
C TYR A 54 9.17 -14.03 4.46
N ILE A 55 8.68 -12.82 4.17
CA ILE A 55 7.77 -12.09 5.06
C ILE A 55 6.49 -12.88 5.28
N ALA A 56 5.88 -13.43 4.23
CA ALA A 56 4.68 -14.26 4.33
C ALA A 56 4.88 -15.48 5.26
N SER A 57 6.10 -16.05 5.31
CA SER A 57 6.43 -17.16 6.20
C SER A 57 6.69 -16.75 7.65
N ALA A 58 7.00 -15.48 7.88
CA ALA A 58 7.39 -14.94 9.19
C ALA A 58 6.21 -14.36 9.98
N THR A 59 5.04 -14.16 9.34
CA THR A 59 3.85 -13.55 9.97
C THR A 59 2.54 -14.18 9.52
N GLU A 60 1.52 -14.12 10.37
CA GLU A 60 0.13 -14.41 10.02
C GLU A 60 -0.67 -13.15 9.65
N LYS A 61 -0.07 -11.96 9.78
CA LYS A 61 -0.70 -10.70 9.38
C LYS A 61 -0.90 -10.65 7.86
N PRO A 62 -1.92 -9.94 7.36
CA PRO A 62 -2.13 -9.77 5.94
C PRO A 62 -0.95 -9.07 5.26
N LEU A 63 -0.73 -9.42 4.01
CA LEU A 63 0.19 -8.71 3.12
C LEU A 63 -0.60 -7.80 2.18
N ASP A 64 -0.12 -6.60 1.99
CA ASP A 64 -0.55 -5.66 0.96
C ASP A 64 0.55 -5.56 -0.10
N VAL A 65 0.41 -6.26 -1.22
CA VAL A 65 1.43 -6.35 -2.27
C VAL A 65 1.19 -5.28 -3.32
N HIS A 66 2.12 -4.34 -3.42
CA HIS A 66 2.06 -3.21 -4.34
C HIS A 66 2.97 -3.47 -5.54
N LEU A 67 2.37 -3.81 -6.67
CA LEU A 67 3.08 -4.17 -7.90
C LEU A 67 3.39 -2.92 -8.74
N MET A 68 4.55 -2.34 -8.54
CA MET A 68 5.13 -1.29 -9.39
C MET A 68 5.94 -1.93 -10.51
N ILE A 69 5.28 -2.74 -11.35
CA ILE A 69 5.88 -3.51 -12.45
C ILE A 69 5.15 -3.27 -13.76
N GLU A 70 5.87 -3.36 -14.87
CA GLU A 70 5.30 -3.27 -16.22
C GLU A 70 4.57 -4.57 -16.57
N HIS A 71 3.33 -4.44 -17.08
CA HIS A 71 2.47 -5.56 -17.47
C HIS A 71 2.36 -6.66 -16.40
N PRO A 72 1.79 -6.34 -15.22
CA PRO A 72 1.67 -7.29 -14.12
C PRO A 72 0.96 -8.60 -14.54
N ASN A 73 0.01 -8.57 -15.46
CA ASN A 73 -0.71 -9.75 -15.95
C ASN A 73 0.23 -10.88 -16.41
N ASN A 74 1.33 -10.53 -17.07
CA ASN A 74 2.32 -11.51 -17.55
C ASN A 74 2.97 -12.33 -16.44
N ARG A 75 2.90 -11.86 -15.19
CA ARG A 75 3.62 -12.45 -14.04
C ARG A 75 2.74 -12.58 -12.80
N ILE A 76 1.49 -12.15 -12.86
CA ILE A 76 0.62 -12.04 -11.67
C ILE A 76 0.52 -13.37 -10.92
N LYS A 77 0.46 -14.49 -11.63
CA LYS A 77 0.40 -15.81 -11.03
C LYS A 77 1.59 -16.14 -10.13
N LEU A 78 2.79 -15.62 -10.43
CA LEU A 78 3.97 -15.83 -9.57
C LEU A 78 3.76 -15.24 -8.17
N PHE A 79 3.02 -14.15 -8.06
CA PHE A 79 2.69 -13.53 -6.78
C PHE A 79 1.51 -14.23 -6.12
N LEU A 80 0.42 -14.45 -6.87
CA LEU A 80 -0.81 -15.05 -6.33
C LEU A 80 -0.59 -16.45 -5.76
N ASP A 81 0.25 -17.28 -6.38
CA ASP A 81 0.57 -18.65 -5.90
C ASP A 81 1.31 -18.64 -4.53
N ASN A 82 1.73 -17.48 -4.03
CA ASN A 82 2.50 -17.33 -2.80
C ASN A 82 1.82 -16.41 -1.77
N LEU A 83 0.57 -16.06 -2.00
CA LEU A 83 -0.25 -15.26 -1.12
C LEU A 83 -1.37 -16.09 -0.52
N ARG A 84 -1.97 -15.59 0.55
CA ARG A 84 -3.08 -16.23 1.26
C ARG A 84 -4.40 -15.51 0.96
N PRO A 85 -5.53 -16.20 0.98
CA PRO A 85 -6.83 -15.53 0.93
C PRO A 85 -6.93 -14.42 1.97
N GLY A 86 -7.29 -13.21 1.52
CA GLY A 86 -7.33 -12.01 2.35
C GLY A 86 -6.12 -11.09 2.21
N ASP A 87 -5.02 -11.56 1.61
CA ASP A 87 -3.94 -10.66 1.18
C ASP A 87 -4.42 -9.75 0.04
N THR A 88 -3.87 -8.55 -0.06
CA THR A 88 -4.25 -7.57 -1.08
C THR A 88 -3.18 -7.50 -2.17
N VAL A 89 -3.61 -7.35 -3.42
CA VAL A 89 -2.68 -7.07 -4.53
C VAL A 89 -3.12 -5.80 -5.25
N TYR A 90 -2.25 -4.79 -5.22
CA TYR A 90 -2.44 -3.54 -5.96
C TYR A 90 -1.69 -3.58 -7.29
N ILE A 91 -2.37 -3.18 -8.34
CA ILE A 91 -1.78 -2.90 -9.65
C ILE A 91 -1.94 -1.43 -10.00
N HIS A 92 -1.03 -0.88 -10.80
CA HIS A 92 -1.21 0.41 -11.43
C HIS A 92 -1.95 0.22 -12.77
N PRO A 93 -3.14 0.81 -12.96
CA PRO A 93 -3.89 0.66 -14.21
C PRO A 93 -3.10 1.10 -15.44
N GLU A 94 -2.29 2.14 -15.29
CA GLU A 94 -1.43 2.68 -16.35
C GLU A 94 -0.24 1.77 -16.71
N ALA A 95 0.08 0.78 -15.88
CA ALA A 95 1.12 -0.21 -16.15
C ALA A 95 0.61 -1.43 -16.93
N GLU A 96 -0.70 -1.50 -17.22
CA GLU A 96 -1.35 -2.69 -17.79
C GLU A 96 -2.27 -2.32 -18.97
N TYR A 97 -2.24 -3.13 -20.04
CA TYR A 97 -3.13 -2.93 -21.18
C TYR A 97 -4.59 -3.29 -20.87
N HIS A 98 -4.79 -4.32 -20.06
CA HIS A 98 -6.10 -4.85 -19.69
C HIS A 98 -6.23 -5.00 -18.16
N PRO A 99 -6.24 -3.89 -17.38
CA PRO A 99 -6.20 -3.94 -15.93
C PRO A 99 -7.40 -4.70 -15.34
N SER A 100 -8.58 -4.65 -15.95
CA SER A 100 -9.73 -5.42 -15.47
C SER A 100 -9.53 -6.93 -15.53
N THR A 101 -8.78 -7.44 -16.53
CA THR A 101 -8.42 -8.86 -16.62
C THR A 101 -7.52 -9.26 -15.47
N THR A 102 -6.48 -8.46 -15.18
CA THR A 102 -5.55 -8.71 -14.06
C THR A 102 -6.28 -8.66 -12.71
N LEU A 103 -7.18 -7.69 -12.52
CA LEU A 103 -8.01 -7.62 -11.33
C LEU A 103 -8.90 -8.85 -11.15
N GLN A 104 -9.47 -9.37 -12.25
CA GLN A 104 -10.27 -10.60 -12.20
C GLN A 104 -9.43 -11.83 -11.84
N GLU A 105 -8.19 -11.93 -12.30
CA GLU A 105 -7.27 -13.00 -11.87
C GLU A 105 -6.96 -12.93 -10.37
N ILE A 106 -6.77 -11.74 -9.82
CA ILE A 106 -6.58 -11.52 -8.38
C ILE A 106 -7.81 -12.03 -7.60
N ILE A 107 -9.02 -11.65 -8.06
CA ILE A 107 -10.29 -12.11 -7.45
C ILE A 107 -10.41 -13.63 -7.51
N ASN A 108 -10.16 -14.23 -8.68
CA ASN A 108 -10.30 -15.67 -8.89
C ASN A 108 -9.32 -16.49 -8.04
N ALA A 109 -8.18 -15.90 -7.67
CA ALA A 109 -7.20 -16.49 -6.76
C ALA A 109 -7.57 -16.32 -5.26
N GLY A 110 -8.68 -15.61 -4.95
CA GLY A 110 -9.14 -15.38 -3.59
C GLY A 110 -8.46 -14.21 -2.86
N MET A 111 -7.69 -13.39 -3.58
CA MET A 111 -7.04 -12.20 -3.02
C MET A 111 -7.96 -10.98 -3.14
N ILE A 112 -7.67 -9.94 -2.37
CA ILE A 112 -8.37 -8.66 -2.42
C ILE A 112 -7.80 -7.83 -3.59
N PRO A 113 -8.63 -7.47 -4.60
CA PRO A 113 -8.18 -6.65 -5.72
C PRO A 113 -8.02 -5.20 -5.29
N GLY A 114 -6.87 -4.61 -5.61
CA GLY A 114 -6.56 -3.21 -5.35
C GLY A 114 -6.04 -2.48 -6.58
N ILE A 115 -6.25 -1.16 -6.60
CA ILE A 115 -5.65 -0.25 -7.57
C ILE A 115 -4.76 0.75 -6.82
N ALA A 116 -3.52 0.93 -7.29
CA ALA A 116 -2.68 2.04 -6.91
C ALA A 116 -2.79 3.13 -7.98
N ILE A 117 -3.11 4.37 -7.59
CA ILE A 117 -3.28 5.50 -8.50
C ILE A 117 -2.16 6.53 -8.33
N ASN A 118 -1.43 6.79 -9.42
CA ASN A 118 -0.32 7.72 -9.43
C ASN A 118 -0.74 9.18 -9.23
N PRO A 119 0.18 10.05 -8.79
CA PRO A 119 -0.08 11.49 -8.70
C PRO A 119 -0.61 12.09 -10.00
N GLY A 120 -0.07 11.68 -11.15
CA GLY A 120 -0.46 12.18 -12.47
C GLY A 120 -1.72 11.56 -13.07
N THR A 121 -2.25 10.45 -12.52
CA THR A 121 -3.42 9.74 -13.04
C THR A 121 -4.70 10.33 -12.47
N SER A 122 -5.70 10.61 -13.30
CA SER A 122 -6.98 11.15 -12.84
C SER A 122 -7.88 10.07 -12.24
N VAL A 123 -8.81 10.47 -11.38
CA VAL A 123 -9.83 9.55 -10.81
C VAL A 123 -10.73 8.99 -11.90
N GLU A 124 -11.05 9.80 -12.92
CA GLU A 124 -11.90 9.41 -14.04
C GLU A 124 -11.35 8.21 -14.81
N THR A 125 -10.02 8.07 -14.87
CA THR A 125 -9.35 6.94 -15.53
C THR A 125 -9.70 5.59 -14.89
N ILE A 126 -10.01 5.58 -13.59
CA ILE A 126 -10.25 4.34 -12.83
C ILE A 126 -11.73 4.12 -12.48
N MET A 127 -12.64 5.01 -12.87
CA MET A 127 -14.05 4.99 -12.44
C MET A 127 -14.74 3.64 -12.65
N GLU A 128 -14.55 3.01 -13.82
CA GLU A 128 -15.15 1.69 -14.07
C GLU A 128 -14.52 0.58 -13.22
N MET A 129 -13.23 0.70 -12.92
CA MET A 129 -12.51 -0.27 -12.10
C MET A 129 -12.85 -0.16 -10.61
N LEU A 130 -13.30 1.02 -10.14
CA LEU A 130 -13.78 1.20 -8.75
C LEU A 130 -14.95 0.26 -8.41
N ARG A 131 -15.70 -0.23 -9.40
CA ARG A 131 -16.78 -1.22 -9.21
C ARG A 131 -16.28 -2.64 -8.97
N ILE A 132 -15.02 -2.91 -9.29
CA ILE A 132 -14.39 -4.24 -9.21
C ILE A 132 -13.50 -4.35 -7.96
N VAL A 133 -12.76 -3.29 -7.66
CA VAL A 133 -11.76 -3.28 -6.58
C VAL A 133 -12.40 -3.09 -5.21
N LYS A 134 -11.69 -3.57 -4.19
CA LYS A 134 -12.06 -3.36 -2.78
C LYS A 134 -11.15 -2.39 -2.05
N LYS A 135 -9.97 -2.11 -2.61
CA LYS A 135 -9.01 -1.17 -2.05
C LYS A 135 -8.44 -0.24 -3.12
N VAL A 136 -8.32 1.04 -2.80
CA VAL A 136 -7.64 2.04 -3.63
C VAL A 136 -6.49 2.62 -2.83
N LEU A 137 -5.27 2.51 -3.36
CA LEU A 137 -4.06 3.08 -2.79
C LEU A 137 -3.72 4.38 -3.54
N VAL A 138 -3.84 5.52 -2.86
CA VAL A 138 -3.49 6.80 -3.48
C VAL A 138 -2.03 7.14 -3.23
N MET A 139 -1.25 7.23 -4.31
CA MET A 139 0.14 7.66 -4.26
C MET A 139 0.20 9.16 -4.02
N SER A 140 0.82 9.58 -2.94
CA SER A 140 1.03 11.00 -2.61
C SER A 140 2.40 11.53 -3.04
N VAL A 141 3.24 10.63 -3.55
CA VAL A 141 4.55 10.86 -4.17
C VAL A 141 4.60 10.09 -5.49
N ASN A 142 5.58 10.36 -6.35
CA ASN A 142 5.80 9.49 -7.50
C ASN A 142 6.29 8.11 -7.03
N PRO A 143 5.76 6.99 -7.57
CA PRO A 143 6.20 5.66 -7.17
C PRO A 143 7.68 5.43 -7.50
N GLY A 144 8.33 4.51 -6.76
CA GLY A 144 9.67 4.04 -7.04
C GLY A 144 10.72 4.35 -5.99
N ASN A 145 10.56 5.39 -5.16
CA ASN A 145 11.55 5.72 -4.13
C ASN A 145 10.90 6.20 -2.84
N ALA A 146 11.43 5.72 -1.70
CA ALA A 146 11.07 6.23 -0.39
C ALA A 146 11.70 7.62 -0.13
N GLY A 147 11.20 8.34 0.89
CA GLY A 147 11.77 9.61 1.34
C GLY A 147 11.45 10.83 0.48
N GLN A 148 10.56 10.73 -0.49
CA GLN A 148 10.12 11.87 -1.31
C GLN A 148 9.19 12.79 -0.51
N MET A 149 9.13 14.06 -0.95
CA MET A 149 8.19 15.05 -0.40
C MET A 149 6.78 14.84 -0.95
N TYR A 150 5.79 15.09 -0.11
CA TYR A 150 4.38 15.13 -0.48
C TYR A 150 4.10 16.06 -1.65
N LEU A 151 3.30 15.62 -2.61
CA LEU A 151 2.84 16.40 -3.76
C LEU A 151 1.47 17.03 -3.46
N PRO A 152 1.40 18.35 -3.15
CA PRO A 152 0.17 18.98 -2.63
C PRO A 152 -1.04 18.88 -3.56
N TYR A 153 -0.83 18.81 -4.87
CA TYR A 153 -1.93 18.73 -5.85
C TYR A 153 -2.73 17.42 -5.76
N VAL A 154 -2.15 16.36 -5.16
CA VAL A 154 -2.85 15.08 -4.92
C VAL A 154 -4.02 15.24 -3.94
N GLY A 155 -3.99 16.28 -3.09
CA GLY A 155 -5.05 16.51 -2.10
C GLY A 155 -6.46 16.62 -2.69
N LYS A 156 -6.60 17.16 -3.92
CA LYS A 156 -7.90 17.22 -4.61
C LYS A 156 -8.39 15.84 -5.02
N LYS A 157 -7.48 14.99 -5.52
CA LYS A 157 -7.74 13.60 -5.87
C LYS A 157 -8.23 12.80 -4.66
N ILE A 158 -7.53 12.93 -3.52
CA ILE A 158 -7.91 12.28 -2.27
C ILE A 158 -9.32 12.70 -1.84
N THR A 159 -9.63 13.99 -1.88
CA THR A 159 -10.98 14.48 -1.56
C THR A 159 -12.03 13.83 -2.46
N ARG A 160 -11.77 13.76 -3.77
CA ARG A 160 -12.70 13.14 -4.72
C ARG A 160 -12.89 11.63 -4.46
N LEU A 161 -11.83 10.91 -4.12
CA LEU A 161 -11.92 9.49 -3.78
C LEU A 161 -12.67 9.26 -2.46
N LEU A 162 -12.49 10.13 -1.46
CA LEU A 162 -13.26 10.09 -0.21
C LEU A 162 -14.77 10.30 -0.42
N GLU A 163 -15.15 11.12 -1.41
CA GLU A 163 -16.56 11.31 -1.78
C GLU A 163 -17.16 10.09 -2.47
N LEU A 164 -16.35 9.35 -3.23
CA LEU A 164 -16.79 8.20 -4.03
C LEU A 164 -16.78 6.88 -3.25
N LYS A 165 -15.98 6.75 -2.20
CA LYS A 165 -15.72 5.46 -1.57
C LYS A 165 -16.96 4.75 -1.03
N ASP A 166 -17.91 5.51 -0.45
CA ASP A 166 -19.10 4.92 0.14
C ASP A 166 -20.11 4.47 -0.94
N GLU A 167 -20.21 5.22 -2.05
CA GLU A 167 -21.07 4.87 -3.19
C GLU A 167 -20.52 3.66 -3.95
N MET A 168 -19.18 3.57 -4.09
CA MET A 168 -18.49 2.55 -4.90
C MET A 168 -18.02 1.34 -4.08
N ASP A 169 -18.20 1.33 -2.77
CA ASP A 169 -17.88 0.24 -1.85
C ASP A 169 -16.40 -0.20 -1.90
N PHE A 170 -15.48 0.75 -1.75
CA PHE A 170 -14.05 0.49 -1.59
C PHE A 170 -13.47 1.19 -0.36
N LYS A 171 -12.34 0.69 0.13
CA LYS A 171 -11.52 1.34 1.15
C LYS A 171 -10.41 2.18 0.49
N LEU A 172 -10.10 3.33 1.09
CA LEU A 172 -9.07 4.26 0.58
C LEU A 172 -7.85 4.28 1.49
N TYR A 173 -6.69 4.04 0.90
CA TYR A 173 -5.39 3.97 1.57
C TYR A 173 -4.43 5.03 1.04
N TRP A 174 -3.54 5.48 1.90
CA TRP A 174 -2.51 6.48 1.60
C TRP A 174 -1.14 5.84 1.49
N ASP A 175 -0.38 6.14 0.44
CA ASP A 175 1.03 5.79 0.33
C ASP A 175 1.90 6.97 -0.10
N GLY A 176 3.12 7.03 0.48
CA GLY A 176 4.13 8.07 0.26
C GLY A 176 4.01 9.25 1.23
N ALA A 177 5.14 9.76 1.69
CA ALA A 177 5.28 10.93 2.57
C ALA A 177 4.24 11.01 3.70
N CYS A 178 3.88 9.86 4.28
CA CYS A 178 2.87 9.75 5.32
C CYS A 178 3.46 10.20 6.68
N GLY A 179 3.18 11.43 7.08
CA GLY A 179 3.49 11.97 8.40
C GLY A 179 2.26 12.03 9.31
N ALA A 180 2.48 12.27 10.62
CA ALA A 180 1.41 12.40 11.60
C ALA A 180 0.38 13.49 11.24
N ASP A 181 0.83 14.57 10.59
CA ASP A 181 -0.01 15.66 10.07
C ASP A 181 -0.98 15.18 9.00
N LYS A 182 -0.59 14.23 8.15
CA LYS A 182 -1.45 13.64 7.12
C LYS A 182 -2.48 12.70 7.73
N ILE A 183 -2.04 11.87 8.68
CA ILE A 183 -2.95 11.00 9.43
C ILE A 183 -3.99 11.84 10.17
N ALA A 184 -3.56 12.84 10.95
CA ALA A 184 -4.45 13.73 11.69
C ALA A 184 -5.46 14.47 10.78
N LYS A 185 -5.07 14.79 9.55
CA LYS A 185 -5.92 15.48 8.59
C LYS A 185 -6.93 14.56 7.91
N TYR A 186 -6.54 13.33 7.54
CA TYR A 186 -7.32 12.50 6.62
C TYR A 186 -8.02 11.31 7.29
N ALA A 187 -7.56 10.82 8.44
CA ALA A 187 -8.27 9.79 9.19
C ALA A 187 -9.70 10.24 9.59
N PRO A 188 -9.90 11.47 10.14
CA PRO A 188 -11.25 11.96 10.46
C PRO A 188 -12.16 12.14 9.24
N ARG A 189 -11.57 12.22 8.04
CA ARG A 189 -12.30 12.38 6.77
C ARG A 189 -12.67 11.04 6.13
N GLY A 190 -12.35 9.92 6.78
CA GLY A 190 -12.69 8.58 6.32
C GLY A 190 -11.59 7.87 5.52
N MET A 191 -10.31 8.28 5.64
CA MET A 191 -9.19 7.47 5.14
C MET A 191 -9.11 6.18 5.95
N ASP A 192 -9.07 5.03 5.27
CA ASP A 192 -9.16 3.72 5.93
C ASP A 192 -7.78 3.17 6.35
N GLY A 193 -6.69 3.68 5.79
CA GLY A 193 -5.36 3.25 6.23
C GLY A 193 -4.21 4.05 5.62
N PHE A 194 -3.02 3.82 6.20
CA PHE A 194 -1.80 4.58 5.90
C PHE A 194 -0.59 3.66 5.84
N VAL A 195 0.16 3.76 4.74
CA VAL A 195 1.46 3.09 4.57
C VAL A 195 2.54 3.93 5.23
N LEU A 196 3.22 3.35 6.21
CA LEU A 196 4.25 3.99 7.02
C LEU A 196 5.64 3.59 6.54
N GLY A 197 6.36 4.55 5.98
CA GLY A 197 7.75 4.40 5.53
C GLY A 197 8.73 5.17 6.41
N THR A 198 9.81 5.66 5.80
CA THR A 198 10.88 6.43 6.47
C THR A 198 10.43 7.77 7.05
N THR A 199 9.30 8.33 6.58
CA THR A 199 8.78 9.59 7.13
C THR A 199 8.41 9.45 8.61
N LEU A 200 7.82 8.34 9.02
CA LEU A 200 7.25 8.21 10.36
C LEU A 200 7.71 6.97 11.14
N LEU A 201 8.00 5.85 10.47
CA LEU A 201 8.22 4.56 11.13
C LEU A 201 9.69 4.14 11.12
N PHE A 202 10.30 3.97 9.95
CA PHE A 202 11.64 3.40 9.83
C PHE A 202 12.76 4.43 9.97
N GLY A 203 13.92 3.98 10.49
CA GLY A 203 15.10 4.83 10.67
C GLY A 203 14.93 5.89 11.77
N LYS A 204 14.08 5.64 12.76
CA LYS A 204 13.88 6.50 13.94
C LYS A 204 14.63 5.95 15.13
N GLU A 205 15.14 6.86 15.99
CA GLU A 205 15.74 6.48 17.28
C GLU A 205 14.64 6.24 18.34
N ARG A 206 13.62 5.44 17.98
CA ARG A 206 12.46 5.12 18.81
C ARG A 206 11.95 3.72 18.51
N GLU A 207 11.39 3.08 19.52
CA GLU A 207 10.75 1.77 19.38
C GLU A 207 9.47 1.86 18.51
N TYR A 208 9.23 0.88 17.66
CA TYR A 208 8.02 0.82 16.81
C TYR A 208 6.74 0.93 17.63
N LYS A 209 6.70 0.29 18.80
CA LYS A 209 5.55 0.32 19.70
C LYS A 209 5.19 1.74 20.14
N GLU A 210 6.17 2.54 20.50
CA GLU A 210 5.96 3.93 20.91
C GLU A 210 5.43 4.78 19.75
N ILE A 211 6.02 4.60 18.56
CA ILE A 211 5.60 5.32 17.35
C ILE A 211 4.15 4.98 17.01
N LEU A 212 3.79 3.69 16.96
CA LEU A 212 2.43 3.25 16.61
C LEU A 212 1.41 3.67 17.67
N GLN A 213 1.79 3.66 18.95
CA GLN A 213 0.94 4.16 20.03
C GLN A 213 0.66 5.66 19.87
N ASP A 214 1.68 6.49 19.65
CA ASP A 214 1.50 7.93 19.41
C ASP A 214 0.56 8.20 18.23
N ILE A 215 0.66 7.41 17.15
CA ILE A 215 -0.22 7.53 15.98
C ILE A 215 -1.67 7.18 16.36
N ARG A 216 -1.88 6.10 17.13
CA ARG A 216 -3.22 5.68 17.58
C ARG A 216 -3.85 6.67 18.57
N GLU A 217 -3.03 7.41 19.31
CA GLU A 217 -3.45 8.42 20.29
C GLU A 217 -3.60 9.82 19.69
N LEU A 218 -3.37 10.02 18.37
CA LEU A 218 -3.59 11.30 17.72
C LEU A 218 -5.01 11.81 18.00
N LYS A 219 -5.09 13.04 18.48
CA LYS A 219 -6.36 13.74 18.69
C LYS A 219 -6.81 14.38 17.37
N PHE A 220 -8.03 14.15 17.01
CA PHE A 220 -8.68 14.64 15.78
C PHE A 220 -9.68 15.73 16.05
#